data_b8db831a54815612a0b0c0b6a880815c
#
_entry.id   b8db831a54815612a0b0c0b6a880815c
#
_cell.length_a   1.000
_cell.length_b   1.000
_cell.length_c   1.000
_cell.angle_alpha   90.00
_cell.angle_beta   90.00
_cell.angle_gamma   90.00
#
_symmetry.space_group_name_H-M   'P 1'
#
loop_
_entity.id
_entity.type
_entity.pdbx_description
1 polymer ?
#
loop_
_entity_poly.entity_id
_entity_poly.type
_entity_poly.pdbx_seq_one_letter_code
_entity_poly.pdbx_strand_id
1 'polypeptide(L)'
;MYKVLVIIVTYNAHDWIHQCLNSVDMERYDAFVVDNASTDDTLSILHTEYPKAIVRAMDKNMGFGQANNIGLRYALDNGYDYVFLLNQDAWLLPDTIEKLIAAQNQHPEYWVLSPLQMNTAQGGMEKQFGVYCKKNKVQLNLDVPQPVDFVNAALWLISIECIRLVGGFNPIYPHYGEDVDFVQRIQYRRRNVGVVANVIAYHERVMGEESLKKMQYRTKLSLMGILLDINHPFVVAFLLLFFVGVRKIIKGIILGDKVLVNNMLRAIVAILSDVDSVLQYRKISRSIGAYL
;
A
#
# COMPACT_ATOMS: atom_id res chain seq x y z
N MET A 1 2.08 -12.97 24.23
CA MET A 1 1.20 -12.10 23.40
C MET A 1 2.13 -11.38 22.44
N TYR A 2 1.79 -11.27 21.15
CA TYR A 2 2.60 -10.54 20.18
C TYR A 2 2.44 -9.03 20.38
N LYS A 3 3.52 -8.28 20.23
CA LYS A 3 3.53 -6.83 20.27
C LYS A 3 3.23 -6.30 18.87
N VAL A 4 2.10 -5.62 18.69
CA VAL A 4 1.61 -5.14 17.40
C VAL A 4 1.52 -3.62 17.40
N LEU A 5 2.07 -2.98 16.34
CA LEU A 5 1.91 -1.56 16.08
C LEU A 5 0.90 -1.35 14.95
N VAL A 6 -0.19 -0.66 15.22
CA VAL A 6 -1.14 -0.22 14.19
C VAL A 6 -0.68 1.15 13.70
N ILE A 7 -0.27 1.24 12.43
CA ILE A 7 0.18 2.49 11.82
C ILE A 7 -0.97 3.07 11.00
N ILE A 8 -1.31 4.33 11.29
CA ILE A 8 -2.35 5.09 10.61
C ILE A 8 -1.74 6.37 10.06
N VAL A 9 -1.84 6.60 8.76
CA VAL A 9 -1.46 7.87 8.14
C VAL A 9 -2.71 8.71 7.93
N THR A 10 -2.74 9.91 8.54
CA THR A 10 -3.85 10.85 8.41
C THR A 10 -3.49 12.05 7.55
N TYR A 11 -4.46 12.52 6.76
CA TYR A 11 -4.43 13.78 6.04
C TYR A 11 -5.84 14.30 5.85
N ASN A 12 -6.23 15.34 6.59
CA ASN A 12 -7.60 15.87 6.62
C ASN A 12 -8.62 14.75 6.87
N ALA A 13 -8.49 14.08 8.02
CA ALA A 13 -9.21 12.87 8.37
C ALA A 13 -10.43 13.11 9.26
N HIS A 14 -10.89 14.37 9.42
CA HIS A 14 -12.00 14.74 10.29
C HIS A 14 -13.18 13.77 10.20
N ASP A 15 -13.63 13.45 8.99
CA ASP A 15 -14.81 12.61 8.77
C ASP A 15 -14.60 11.12 9.10
N TRP A 16 -13.36 10.67 9.24
CA TRP A 16 -12.99 9.26 9.31
C TRP A 16 -12.34 8.85 10.62
N ILE A 17 -11.64 9.78 11.26
CA ILE A 17 -10.69 9.48 12.33
C ILE A 17 -11.33 8.74 13.51
N HIS A 18 -12.56 9.10 13.87
CA HIS A 18 -13.28 8.47 14.96
C HIS A 18 -13.61 7.00 14.65
N GLN A 19 -14.12 6.73 13.46
CA GLN A 19 -14.46 5.36 13.06
C GLN A 19 -13.22 4.48 12.94
N CYS A 20 -12.14 5.02 12.38
CA CYS A 20 -10.86 4.35 12.24
C CYS A 20 -10.28 4.00 13.63
N LEU A 21 -10.04 4.98 14.48
CA LEU A 21 -9.37 4.79 15.77
C LEU A 21 -10.22 4.02 16.78
N ASN A 22 -11.55 4.22 16.81
CA ASN A 22 -12.42 3.45 17.69
C ASN A 22 -12.49 1.96 17.34
N SER A 23 -12.06 1.57 16.14
CA SER A 23 -11.96 0.17 15.74
C SER A 23 -10.68 -0.52 16.22
N VAL A 24 -9.70 0.26 16.71
CA VAL A 24 -8.44 -0.26 17.23
C VAL A 24 -8.54 -0.47 18.74
N ASP A 25 -8.39 -1.69 19.20
CA ASP A 25 -8.31 -1.99 20.63
C ASP A 25 -6.96 -1.53 21.21
N MET A 26 -6.93 -0.28 21.70
CA MET A 26 -5.73 0.35 22.27
C MET A 26 -5.33 -0.19 23.66
N GLU A 27 -6.05 -1.14 24.22
CA GLU A 27 -5.60 -1.90 25.40
C GLU A 27 -4.68 -3.06 24.98
N ARG A 28 -4.79 -3.52 23.74
CA ARG A 28 -4.05 -4.66 23.21
C ARG A 28 -2.97 -4.27 22.22
N TYR A 29 -3.17 -3.16 21.47
CA TYR A 29 -2.29 -2.71 20.39
C TYR A 29 -1.90 -1.25 20.57
N ASP A 30 -0.66 -0.93 20.24
CA ASP A 30 -0.22 0.45 20.19
C ASP A 30 -0.65 1.08 18.86
N ALA A 31 -1.34 2.23 18.90
CA ALA A 31 -1.69 3.00 17.73
C ALA A 31 -0.63 4.09 17.48
N PHE A 32 -0.03 4.10 16.29
CA PHE A 32 0.94 5.10 15.86
C PHE A 32 0.37 5.89 14.68
N VAL A 33 0.00 7.13 14.94
CA VAL A 33 -0.64 7.99 13.96
C VAL A 33 0.39 8.97 13.40
N VAL A 34 0.59 8.96 12.09
CA VAL A 34 1.40 9.96 11.38
C VAL A 34 0.46 10.94 10.70
N ASP A 35 0.31 12.12 11.29
CA ASP A 35 -0.45 13.19 10.68
C ASP A 35 0.40 13.87 9.60
N ASN A 36 -0.01 13.71 8.36
CA ASN A 36 0.73 14.09 7.16
C ASN A 36 0.46 15.55 6.75
N ALA A 37 0.52 16.47 7.75
CA ALA A 37 0.24 17.91 7.67
C ALA A 37 -1.25 18.22 7.37
N SER A 38 -2.16 17.70 8.17
CA SER A 38 -3.59 18.07 8.13
C SER A 38 -3.80 19.55 8.41
N THR A 39 -4.78 20.14 7.75
CA THR A 39 -5.15 21.55 7.88
C THR A 39 -6.55 21.74 8.50
N ASP A 40 -7.25 20.64 8.72
CA ASP A 40 -8.51 20.57 9.46
C ASP A 40 -8.24 20.31 10.96
N ASP A 41 -9.26 19.94 11.72
CA ASP A 41 -9.16 19.67 13.15
C ASP A 41 -8.66 18.25 13.51
N THR A 42 -8.24 17.44 12.53
CA THR A 42 -7.73 16.06 12.73
C THR A 42 -6.70 16.01 13.88
N LEU A 43 -5.72 16.91 13.88
CA LEU A 43 -4.65 16.89 14.88
C LEU A 43 -5.17 17.26 16.28
N SER A 44 -6.13 18.18 16.36
CA SER A 44 -6.81 18.54 17.61
C SER A 44 -7.57 17.38 18.20
N ILE A 45 -8.35 16.66 17.37
CA ILE A 45 -9.09 15.45 17.77
C ILE A 45 -8.14 14.38 18.29
N LEU A 46 -7.03 14.12 17.57
CA LEU A 46 -6.03 13.15 18.00
C LEU A 46 -5.49 13.42 19.40
N HIS A 47 -5.14 14.68 19.70
CA HIS A 47 -4.57 15.04 20.99
C HIS A 47 -5.58 15.06 22.13
N THR A 48 -6.84 15.44 21.86
CA THR A 48 -7.86 15.59 22.89
C THR A 48 -8.61 14.29 23.20
N GLU A 49 -8.90 13.49 22.19
CA GLU A 49 -9.79 12.35 22.33
C GLU A 49 -9.04 11.00 22.30
N TYR A 50 -7.82 10.96 21.75
CA TYR A 50 -7.02 9.73 21.66
C TYR A 50 -5.64 9.83 22.34
N PRO A 51 -5.59 10.16 23.65
CA PRO A 51 -4.33 10.40 24.35
C PRO A 51 -3.41 9.17 24.45
N LYS A 52 -3.93 7.96 24.20
CA LYS A 52 -3.14 6.74 24.13
C LYS A 52 -2.42 6.56 22.80
N ALA A 53 -2.87 7.22 21.74
CA ALA A 53 -2.23 7.14 20.44
C ALA A 53 -0.88 7.88 20.44
N ILE A 54 0.13 7.28 19.84
CA ILE A 54 1.42 7.92 19.62
C ILE A 54 1.31 8.75 18.34
N VAL A 55 1.23 10.08 18.48
CA VAL A 55 1.02 10.98 17.35
C VAL A 55 2.34 11.59 16.90
N ARG A 56 2.57 11.59 15.58
CA ARG A 56 3.66 12.28 14.89
C ARG A 56 3.10 13.23 13.84
N ALA A 57 3.08 14.52 14.15
CA ALA A 57 2.70 15.57 13.21
C ALA A 57 3.87 15.92 12.29
N MET A 58 3.59 16.02 10.99
CA MET A 58 4.57 16.35 9.97
C MET A 58 4.38 17.81 9.50
N ASP A 59 5.47 18.49 9.15
CA ASP A 59 5.42 19.88 8.66
C ASP A 59 4.88 19.99 7.23
N LYS A 60 4.92 18.89 6.47
CA LYS A 60 4.45 18.82 5.09
C LYS A 60 3.93 17.43 4.75
N ASN A 61 3.02 17.35 3.78
CA ASN A 61 2.56 16.08 3.26
C ASN A 61 3.69 15.37 2.49
N MET A 62 4.16 14.26 3.02
CA MET A 62 5.25 13.45 2.46
C MET A 62 4.75 12.31 1.55
N GLY A 63 3.44 12.15 1.44
CA GLY A 63 2.80 11.02 0.78
C GLY A 63 2.68 9.78 1.67
N PHE A 64 1.87 8.83 1.22
CA PHE A 64 1.49 7.64 1.98
C PHE A 64 2.69 6.79 2.40
N GLY A 65 3.54 6.43 1.43
CA GLY A 65 4.66 5.52 1.69
C GLY A 65 5.69 6.08 2.67
N GLN A 66 6.10 7.35 2.50
CA GLN A 66 7.10 7.96 3.38
C GLN A 66 6.56 8.20 4.80
N ALA A 67 5.28 8.55 4.93
CA ALA A 67 4.64 8.67 6.23
C ALA A 67 4.58 7.31 6.95
N ASN A 68 4.21 6.24 6.24
CA ASN A 68 4.27 4.88 6.80
C ASN A 68 5.68 4.47 7.21
N ASN A 69 6.72 4.86 6.46
CA ASN A 69 8.11 4.53 6.81
C ASN A 69 8.53 5.03 8.19
N ILE A 70 7.95 6.13 8.67
CA ILE A 70 8.19 6.64 10.04
C ILE A 70 7.69 5.61 11.06
N GLY A 71 6.46 5.09 10.87
CA GLY A 71 5.90 4.06 11.74
C GLY A 71 6.62 2.71 11.61
N LEU A 72 7.02 2.31 10.39
CA LEU A 72 7.79 1.09 10.17
C LEU A 72 9.16 1.15 10.87
N ARG A 73 9.85 2.30 10.81
CA ARG A 73 11.10 2.51 11.55
C ARG A 73 10.85 2.42 13.05
N TYR A 74 9.82 3.11 13.55
CA TYR A 74 9.45 3.06 14.96
C TYR A 74 9.18 1.63 15.43
N ALA A 75 8.50 0.81 14.62
CA ALA A 75 8.25 -0.59 14.94
C ALA A 75 9.54 -1.42 15.08
N LEU A 76 10.50 -1.22 14.18
CA LEU A 76 11.81 -1.89 14.24
C LEU A 76 12.59 -1.48 15.49
N ASP A 77 12.64 -0.19 15.78
CA ASP A 77 13.45 0.37 16.87
C ASP A 77 12.88 0.01 18.25
N ASN A 78 11.57 -0.28 18.34
CA ASN A 78 10.87 -0.58 19.60
C ASN A 78 10.48 -2.07 19.77
N GLY A 79 10.97 -2.96 18.91
CA GLY A 79 10.85 -4.39 19.09
C GLY A 79 9.43 -4.93 18.95
N TYR A 80 8.65 -4.43 17.99
CA TYR A 80 7.36 -5.00 17.63
C TYR A 80 7.55 -6.30 16.85
N ASP A 81 6.57 -7.22 16.97
CA ASP A 81 6.54 -8.48 16.22
C ASP A 81 5.84 -8.32 14.88
N TYR A 82 4.79 -7.48 14.87
CA TYR A 82 3.97 -7.20 13.70
C TYR A 82 3.66 -5.71 13.57
N VAL A 83 3.43 -5.28 12.35
CA VAL A 83 2.82 -4.00 12.01
C VAL A 83 1.50 -4.25 11.31
N PHE A 84 0.49 -3.47 11.66
CA PHE A 84 -0.75 -3.42 10.92
C PHE A 84 -0.91 -2.03 10.29
N LEU A 85 -0.89 -1.94 8.95
CA LEU A 85 -1.23 -0.70 8.25
C LEU A 85 -2.75 -0.58 8.18
N LEU A 86 -3.26 0.54 8.64
CA LEU A 86 -4.68 0.87 8.63
C LEU A 86 -4.89 2.25 8.00
N ASN A 87 -5.58 2.30 6.86
CA ASN A 87 -5.94 3.59 6.25
C ASN A 87 -6.92 4.36 7.13
N GLN A 88 -6.86 5.70 7.08
CA GLN A 88 -7.77 6.57 7.85
C GLN A 88 -9.26 6.36 7.52
N ASP A 89 -9.58 5.90 6.30
CA ASP A 89 -10.91 5.60 5.79
C ASP A 89 -11.27 4.10 5.87
N ALA A 90 -10.59 3.38 6.80
CA ALA A 90 -10.80 1.96 7.04
C ALA A 90 -11.01 1.68 8.53
N TRP A 91 -11.67 0.56 8.85
CA TRP A 91 -11.86 0.11 10.23
C TRP A 91 -11.92 -1.41 10.33
N LEU A 92 -11.56 -1.88 11.52
CA LEU A 92 -11.46 -3.28 11.85
C LEU A 92 -12.76 -3.81 12.48
N LEU A 93 -13.00 -5.10 12.31
CA LEU A 93 -13.91 -5.86 13.15
C LEU A 93 -13.11 -6.46 14.34
N PRO A 94 -13.78 -6.84 15.43
CA PRO A 94 -13.14 -7.56 16.52
C PRO A 94 -12.35 -8.78 16.03
N ASP A 95 -11.21 -9.05 16.62
CA ASP A 95 -10.30 -10.17 16.32
C ASP A 95 -9.70 -10.18 14.90
N THR A 96 -9.84 -9.11 14.12
CA THR A 96 -9.26 -9.04 12.76
C THR A 96 -7.74 -9.26 12.80
N ILE A 97 -7.03 -8.55 13.65
CA ILE A 97 -5.57 -8.64 13.76
C ILE A 97 -5.13 -10.03 14.26
N GLU A 98 -5.79 -10.55 15.29
CA GLU A 98 -5.47 -11.87 15.86
C GLU A 98 -5.65 -13.00 14.84
N LYS A 99 -6.75 -12.97 14.09
CA LYS A 99 -7.01 -13.98 13.05
C LYS A 99 -5.96 -13.94 11.95
N LEU A 100 -5.54 -12.74 11.54
CA LEU A 100 -4.47 -12.58 10.55
C LEU A 100 -3.12 -13.07 11.10
N ILE A 101 -2.79 -12.78 12.38
CA ILE A 101 -1.58 -13.28 13.03
C ILE A 101 -1.62 -14.81 13.12
N ALA A 102 -2.75 -15.39 13.50
CA ALA A 102 -2.91 -16.84 13.58
C ALA A 102 -2.70 -17.49 12.20
N ALA A 103 -3.26 -16.89 11.15
CA ALA A 103 -3.09 -17.35 9.78
C ALA A 103 -1.62 -17.24 9.33
N GLN A 104 -0.93 -16.13 9.64
CA GLN A 104 0.47 -15.93 9.26
C GLN A 104 1.42 -16.87 10.01
N ASN A 105 1.14 -17.19 11.27
CA ASN A 105 1.93 -18.17 12.04
C ASN A 105 1.82 -19.59 11.46
N GLN A 106 0.66 -19.97 10.94
CA GLN A 106 0.47 -21.27 10.28
C GLN A 106 1.06 -21.28 8.85
N HIS A 107 1.19 -20.13 8.24
CA HIS A 107 1.66 -19.93 6.88
C HIS A 107 2.77 -18.88 6.80
N PRO A 108 3.97 -19.15 7.34
CA PRO A 108 5.08 -18.20 7.46
C PRO A 108 5.70 -17.77 6.13
N GLU A 109 5.33 -18.41 5.02
CA GLU A 109 5.68 -17.98 3.68
C GLU A 109 5.00 -16.67 3.26
N TYR A 110 3.89 -16.27 3.91
CA TYR A 110 3.24 -14.99 3.69
C TYR A 110 3.82 -13.93 4.62
N TRP A 111 4.42 -12.93 4.07
CA TRP A 111 4.96 -11.80 4.83
C TRP A 111 3.97 -10.65 5.00
N VAL A 112 2.99 -10.60 4.12
CA VAL A 112 1.87 -9.65 4.18
C VAL A 112 0.56 -10.41 4.01
N LEU A 113 -0.40 -10.14 4.90
CA LEU A 113 -1.78 -10.62 4.80
C LEU A 113 -2.75 -9.44 4.83
N SER A 114 -3.75 -9.49 3.98
CA SER A 114 -4.90 -8.58 3.99
C SER A 114 -6.17 -9.35 4.37
N PRO A 115 -7.05 -8.75 5.19
CA PRO A 115 -8.42 -9.25 5.33
C PRO A 115 -9.18 -9.02 4.02
N LEU A 116 -10.37 -9.60 3.92
CA LEU A 116 -11.35 -9.27 2.89
C LEU A 116 -11.84 -7.84 3.13
N GLN A 117 -11.61 -6.94 2.16
CA GLN A 117 -11.99 -5.53 2.26
C GLN A 117 -13.43 -5.35 1.77
N MET A 118 -14.30 -4.90 2.66
CA MET A 118 -15.71 -4.63 2.37
C MET A 118 -15.96 -3.12 2.32
N ASN A 119 -17.04 -2.72 1.69
CA ASN A 119 -17.50 -1.33 1.65
C ASN A 119 -18.94 -1.27 2.13
N THR A 120 -19.26 -0.40 3.10
CA THR A 120 -20.61 -0.32 3.68
C THR A 120 -21.55 0.45 2.78
N ALA A 121 -21.11 1.53 2.16
CA ALA A 121 -21.94 2.40 1.34
C ALA A 121 -22.46 1.69 0.07
N GLN A 122 -21.66 0.77 -0.48
CA GLN A 122 -22.02 0.02 -1.69
C GLN A 122 -22.63 -1.36 -1.38
N GLY A 123 -22.52 -1.81 -0.14
CA GLY A 123 -22.94 -3.15 0.30
C GLY A 123 -22.21 -4.24 -0.45
N GLY A 124 -21.11 -4.76 0.12
CA GLY A 124 -20.32 -5.83 -0.51
C GLY A 124 -18.82 -5.59 -0.47
N MET A 125 -18.09 -6.26 -1.34
CA MET A 125 -16.63 -6.12 -1.42
C MET A 125 -16.24 -4.76 -1.99
N GLU A 126 -15.19 -4.12 -1.42
CA GLU A 126 -14.65 -2.88 -2.00
C GLU A 126 -14.32 -3.12 -3.49
N LYS A 127 -14.75 -2.21 -4.34
CA LYS A 127 -14.78 -2.40 -5.81
C LYS A 127 -13.42 -2.77 -6.40
N GLN A 128 -12.35 -2.05 -6.02
CA GLN A 128 -11.02 -2.30 -6.55
C GLN A 128 -10.41 -3.58 -5.95
N PHE A 129 -10.67 -3.84 -4.68
CA PHE A 129 -10.25 -5.07 -4.02
C PHE A 129 -10.93 -6.29 -4.66
N GLY A 130 -12.21 -6.18 -5.02
CA GLY A 130 -12.94 -7.21 -5.75
C GLY A 130 -12.32 -7.55 -7.12
N VAL A 131 -11.74 -6.55 -7.81
CA VAL A 131 -10.98 -6.80 -9.05
C VAL A 131 -9.74 -7.64 -8.77
N TYR A 132 -9.02 -7.37 -7.68
CA TYR A 132 -7.84 -8.18 -7.30
C TYR A 132 -8.24 -9.61 -6.94
N CYS A 133 -9.28 -9.78 -6.12
CA CYS A 133 -9.78 -11.11 -5.75
C CYS A 133 -10.20 -11.93 -6.97
N LYS A 134 -10.94 -11.33 -7.90
CA LYS A 134 -11.37 -11.97 -9.14
C LYS A 134 -10.19 -12.37 -10.02
N LYS A 135 -9.21 -11.48 -10.19
CA LYS A 135 -8.00 -11.74 -10.99
C LYS A 135 -7.21 -12.94 -10.43
N ASN A 136 -7.09 -13.04 -9.12
CA ASN A 136 -6.33 -14.07 -8.43
C ASN A 136 -7.19 -15.29 -8.06
N LYS A 137 -8.48 -15.32 -8.45
CA LYS A 137 -9.43 -16.42 -8.19
C LYS A 137 -9.55 -16.76 -6.70
N VAL A 138 -9.56 -15.72 -5.84
CA VAL A 138 -9.70 -15.87 -4.40
C VAL A 138 -11.06 -16.52 -4.08
N GLN A 139 -11.03 -17.58 -3.29
CA GLN A 139 -12.22 -18.34 -2.87
C GLN A 139 -12.68 -17.83 -1.52
N LEU A 140 -13.92 -17.32 -1.44
CA LEU A 140 -14.45 -16.67 -0.25
C LEU A 140 -14.80 -17.61 0.91
N ASN A 141 -14.87 -18.91 0.64
CA ASN A 141 -15.21 -19.96 1.61
C ASN A 141 -13.98 -20.62 2.26
N LEU A 142 -12.77 -20.18 1.94
CA LEU A 142 -11.54 -20.70 2.53
C LEU A 142 -11.09 -19.83 3.70
N ASP A 143 -10.65 -20.49 4.76
CA ASP A 143 -10.13 -19.89 5.99
C ASP A 143 -8.59 -19.86 6.07
N VAL A 144 -7.94 -20.22 4.97
CA VAL A 144 -6.48 -20.17 4.82
C VAL A 144 -6.06 -18.99 3.95
N PRO A 145 -4.83 -18.45 4.13
CA PRO A 145 -4.29 -17.44 3.25
C PRO A 145 -4.22 -17.90 1.79
N GLN A 146 -4.68 -17.06 0.88
CA GLN A 146 -4.63 -17.34 -0.54
C GLN A 146 -3.67 -16.36 -1.23
N PRO A 147 -2.73 -16.85 -2.05
CA PRO A 147 -1.75 -15.99 -2.68
C PRO A 147 -2.41 -15.05 -3.70
N VAL A 148 -1.93 -13.82 -3.72
CA VAL A 148 -2.34 -12.82 -4.70
C VAL A 148 -1.11 -12.13 -5.28
N ASP A 149 -1.21 -11.75 -6.57
CA ASP A 149 -0.15 -10.98 -7.21
C ASP A 149 0.04 -9.61 -6.57
N PHE A 150 -1.05 -9.04 -6.07
CA PHE A 150 -1.09 -7.72 -5.49
C PHE A 150 -2.39 -7.50 -4.70
N VAL A 151 -2.28 -6.78 -3.61
CA VAL A 151 -3.39 -6.16 -2.85
C VAL A 151 -2.92 -4.79 -2.36
N ASN A 152 -3.82 -3.80 -2.34
CA ASN A 152 -3.51 -2.45 -1.88
C ASN A 152 -3.19 -2.38 -0.38
N ALA A 153 -2.28 -1.47 0.01
CA ALA A 153 -1.78 -1.31 1.38
C ALA A 153 -2.75 -0.57 2.32
N ALA A 154 -4.07 -0.77 2.17
CA ALA A 154 -5.05 -0.13 3.04
C ALA A 154 -5.22 -0.86 4.39
N LEU A 155 -5.06 -2.18 4.38
CA LEU A 155 -5.29 -3.08 5.50
C LEU A 155 -4.28 -4.24 5.40
N TRP A 156 -3.06 -4.02 5.86
CA TRP A 156 -1.98 -5.02 5.79
C TRP A 156 -1.47 -5.42 7.17
N LEU A 157 -1.53 -6.69 7.51
CA LEU A 157 -0.66 -7.25 8.53
C LEU A 157 0.69 -7.58 7.90
N ILE A 158 1.77 -7.05 8.47
CA ILE A 158 3.15 -7.22 8.00
C ILE A 158 3.98 -7.81 9.14
N SER A 159 4.69 -8.91 8.88
CA SER A 159 5.66 -9.43 9.84
C SER A 159 6.86 -8.51 9.99
N ILE A 160 7.42 -8.40 11.17
CA ILE A 160 8.62 -7.60 11.40
C ILE A 160 9.83 -8.10 10.59
N GLU A 161 9.86 -9.39 10.29
CA GLU A 161 10.89 -9.98 9.42
C GLU A 161 10.81 -9.41 8.01
N CYS A 162 9.59 -9.24 7.48
CA CYS A 162 9.38 -8.56 6.20
C CYS A 162 10.00 -7.17 6.21
N ILE A 163 9.72 -6.38 7.23
CA ILE A 163 10.22 -5.00 7.36
C ILE A 163 11.75 -4.99 7.47
N ARG A 164 12.35 -5.91 8.22
CA ARG A 164 13.81 -6.03 8.33
C ARG A 164 14.48 -6.34 7.00
N LEU A 165 13.88 -7.20 6.18
CA LEU A 165 14.50 -7.72 4.96
C LEU A 165 14.12 -6.91 3.71
N VAL A 166 12.88 -6.48 3.60
CA VAL A 166 12.37 -5.69 2.47
C VAL A 166 12.62 -4.20 2.69
N GLY A 167 12.50 -3.75 3.94
CA GLY A 167 12.60 -2.35 4.31
C GLY A 167 11.26 -1.62 4.26
N GLY A 168 11.29 -0.33 3.94
CA GLY A 168 10.14 0.55 3.83
C GLY A 168 9.61 0.71 2.41
N PHE A 169 8.67 1.61 2.25
CA PHE A 169 8.16 2.05 0.97
C PHE A 169 9.19 2.89 0.22
N ASN A 170 9.27 2.70 -1.08
CA ASN A 170 10.22 3.39 -1.94
C ASN A 170 9.84 4.87 -2.13
N PRO A 171 10.70 5.83 -1.73
CA PRO A 171 10.39 7.26 -1.76
C PRO A 171 10.30 7.85 -3.18
N ILE A 172 10.66 7.12 -4.22
CA ILE A 172 10.45 7.54 -5.60
C ILE A 172 8.95 7.68 -5.94
N TYR A 173 8.08 7.03 -5.14
CA TYR A 173 6.64 7.12 -5.25
C TYR A 173 6.10 8.10 -4.19
N PRO A 174 5.82 9.37 -4.54
CA PRO A 174 5.19 10.29 -3.58
C PRO A 174 3.77 9.85 -3.21
N HIS A 175 3.04 9.27 -4.18
CA HIS A 175 1.69 8.74 -3.99
C HIS A 175 1.32 7.84 -5.17
N TYR A 176 0.76 6.66 -4.91
CA TYR A 176 0.46 5.56 -5.84
C TYR A 176 1.69 4.82 -6.39
N GLY A 177 1.66 3.51 -6.34
CA GLY A 177 2.68 2.60 -6.84
C GLY A 177 3.69 2.14 -5.80
N GLU A 178 3.75 2.79 -4.63
CA GLU A 178 4.59 2.42 -3.49
C GLU A 178 4.25 1.03 -2.96
N ASP A 179 2.96 0.69 -2.93
CA ASP A 179 2.46 -0.62 -2.52
C ASP A 179 2.80 -1.72 -3.54
N VAL A 180 2.70 -1.41 -4.83
CA VAL A 180 3.11 -2.33 -5.91
C VAL A 180 4.61 -2.63 -5.81
N ASP A 181 5.45 -1.61 -5.65
CA ASP A 181 6.90 -1.77 -5.47
C ASP A 181 7.23 -2.60 -4.22
N PHE A 182 6.52 -2.36 -3.11
CA PHE A 182 6.72 -3.12 -1.88
C PHE A 182 6.41 -4.61 -2.09
N VAL A 183 5.28 -4.94 -2.73
CA VAL A 183 4.91 -6.31 -3.07
C VAL A 183 5.92 -6.95 -4.03
N GLN A 184 6.39 -6.24 -5.05
CA GLN A 184 7.43 -6.73 -5.96
C GLN A 184 8.72 -7.07 -5.21
N ARG A 185 9.11 -6.29 -4.20
CA ARG A 185 10.29 -6.58 -3.36
C ARG A 185 10.08 -7.78 -2.43
N ILE A 186 8.86 -8.04 -1.94
CA ILE A 186 8.50 -9.28 -1.24
C ILE A 186 8.68 -10.49 -2.17
N GLN A 187 8.13 -10.41 -3.39
CA GLN A 187 8.22 -11.47 -4.39
C GLN A 187 9.68 -11.76 -4.80
N TYR A 188 10.50 -10.71 -4.92
CA TYR A 188 11.94 -10.86 -5.16
C TYR A 188 12.63 -11.68 -4.05
N ARG A 189 12.15 -11.61 -2.83
CA ARG A 189 12.59 -12.41 -1.68
C ARG A 189 11.94 -13.80 -1.63
N ARG A 190 11.16 -14.17 -2.67
CA ARG A 190 10.44 -15.46 -2.76
C ARG A 190 9.47 -15.67 -1.59
N ARG A 191 8.78 -14.60 -1.19
CA ARG A 191 7.73 -14.60 -0.19
C ARG A 191 6.43 -14.16 -0.81
N ASN A 192 5.32 -14.50 -0.13
CA ASN A 192 3.97 -14.29 -0.62
C ASN A 192 3.31 -13.08 0.06
N VAL A 193 2.37 -12.51 -0.70
CA VAL A 193 1.32 -11.63 -0.18
C VAL A 193 0.01 -12.39 -0.34
N GLY A 194 -0.88 -12.30 0.64
CA GLY A 194 -2.11 -13.09 0.62
C GLY A 194 -3.33 -12.35 1.13
N VAL A 195 -4.49 -12.95 0.84
CA VAL A 195 -5.79 -12.55 1.36
C VAL A 195 -6.34 -13.67 2.22
N VAL A 196 -6.87 -13.34 3.40
CA VAL A 196 -7.57 -14.25 4.31
C VAL A 196 -9.06 -13.93 4.20
N ALA A 197 -9.79 -14.72 3.41
CA ALA A 197 -11.14 -14.36 2.96
C ALA A 197 -12.22 -14.46 4.07
N ASN A 198 -12.00 -15.25 5.12
CA ASN A 198 -12.89 -15.35 6.29
C ASN A 198 -12.61 -14.28 7.37
N VAL A 199 -11.63 -13.41 7.16
CA VAL A 199 -11.35 -12.25 8.01
C VAL A 199 -11.79 -10.99 7.27
N ILE A 200 -12.71 -10.24 7.85
CA ILE A 200 -13.34 -9.06 7.21
C ILE A 200 -12.88 -7.79 7.90
N ALA A 201 -12.63 -6.75 7.11
CA ALA A 201 -12.50 -5.37 7.55
C ALA A 201 -13.12 -4.44 6.50
N TYR A 202 -13.36 -3.20 6.87
CA TYR A 202 -14.04 -2.23 6.00
C TYR A 202 -13.06 -1.19 5.47
N HIS A 203 -13.29 -0.77 4.22
CA HIS A 203 -12.52 0.29 3.57
C HIS A 203 -13.44 1.11 2.68
N GLU A 204 -13.72 2.35 3.13
CA GLU A 204 -14.61 3.28 2.44
C GLU A 204 -13.82 4.20 1.49
N ARG A 205 -13.48 3.67 0.34
CA ARG A 205 -12.79 4.49 -0.65
C ARG A 205 -13.76 5.44 -1.35
N VAL A 206 -13.60 6.73 -1.13
CA VAL A 206 -14.33 7.76 -1.88
C VAL A 206 -13.74 7.87 -3.29
N MET A 207 -14.53 7.49 -4.29
CA MET A 207 -14.17 7.61 -5.70
C MET A 207 -14.58 9.01 -6.19
N GLY A 208 -13.62 9.92 -6.28
CA GLY A 208 -13.82 11.23 -6.94
C GLY A 208 -13.51 11.17 -8.44
N GLU A 209 -13.94 12.20 -9.19
CA GLU A 209 -13.53 12.37 -10.58
C GLU A 209 -12.01 12.53 -10.69
N GLU A 210 -11.40 11.79 -11.60
CA GLU A 210 -9.95 11.82 -11.79
C GLU A 210 -9.57 12.94 -12.76
N SER A 211 -8.83 13.94 -12.29
CA SER A 211 -8.31 14.99 -13.17
C SER A 211 -7.30 14.44 -14.19
N LEU A 212 -7.20 15.09 -15.37
CA LEU A 212 -6.23 14.72 -16.40
C LEU A 212 -4.80 14.68 -15.86
N LYS A 213 -4.43 15.61 -14.98
CA LYS A 213 -3.10 15.64 -14.34
C LYS A 213 -2.87 14.40 -13.49
N LYS A 214 -3.85 13.98 -12.69
CA LYS A 214 -3.80 12.78 -11.85
C LYS A 214 -3.67 11.51 -12.71
N MET A 215 -4.43 11.42 -13.79
CA MET A 215 -4.35 10.31 -14.74
C MET A 215 -2.98 10.23 -15.43
N GLN A 216 -2.40 11.36 -15.86
CA GLN A 216 -1.04 11.42 -16.43
C GLN A 216 0.00 10.95 -15.43
N TYR A 217 -0.08 11.43 -14.20
CA TYR A 217 0.80 11.05 -13.11
C TYR A 217 0.75 9.55 -12.82
N ARG A 218 -0.45 8.98 -12.66
CA ARG A 218 -0.63 7.53 -12.46
C ARG A 218 -0.12 6.70 -13.62
N THR A 219 -0.28 7.20 -14.84
CA THR A 219 0.25 6.55 -16.04
C THR A 219 1.77 6.47 -15.99
N LYS A 220 2.47 7.59 -15.66
CA LYS A 220 3.92 7.61 -15.47
C LYS A 220 4.35 6.60 -14.40
N LEU A 221 3.70 6.61 -13.22
CA LEU A 221 4.03 5.72 -12.12
C LEU A 221 3.82 4.25 -12.46
N SER A 222 2.72 3.93 -13.16
CA SER A 222 2.44 2.56 -13.61
C SER A 222 3.52 2.02 -14.58
N LEU A 223 4.01 2.85 -15.48
CA LEU A 223 5.10 2.48 -16.38
C LEU A 223 6.44 2.41 -15.64
N MET A 224 6.70 3.35 -14.74
CA MET A 224 7.90 3.37 -13.91
C MET A 224 7.98 2.11 -13.02
N GLY A 225 6.84 1.63 -12.49
CA GLY A 225 6.76 0.38 -11.73
C GLY A 225 7.22 -0.84 -12.51
N ILE A 226 7.05 -0.87 -13.85
CA ILE A 226 7.60 -1.93 -14.70
C ILE A 226 9.13 -1.88 -14.71
N LEU A 227 9.72 -0.70 -14.84
CA LEU A 227 11.17 -0.55 -14.83
C LEU A 227 11.80 -0.79 -13.46
N LEU A 228 11.10 -0.42 -12.39
CA LEU A 228 11.57 -0.59 -11.03
C LEU A 228 11.42 -2.02 -10.52
N ASP A 229 10.63 -2.86 -11.19
CA ASP A 229 10.47 -4.26 -10.81
C ASP A 229 11.81 -5.02 -10.88
N ILE A 230 12.36 -5.31 -9.70
CA ILE A 230 13.64 -6.00 -9.55
C ILE A 230 13.57 -7.50 -9.80
N ASN A 231 12.37 -8.08 -9.99
CA ASN A 231 12.18 -9.48 -10.35
C ASN A 231 12.66 -9.77 -11.78
N HIS A 232 12.77 -8.74 -12.61
CA HIS A 232 13.28 -8.84 -13.96
C HIS A 232 14.65 -8.16 -14.11
N PRO A 233 15.57 -8.70 -14.95
CA PRO A 233 16.74 -7.94 -15.41
C PRO A 233 16.30 -6.61 -16.04
N PHE A 234 17.12 -5.56 -15.91
CA PHE A 234 16.76 -4.23 -16.41
C PHE A 234 16.39 -4.24 -17.91
N VAL A 235 17.14 -4.98 -18.73
CA VAL A 235 16.84 -5.08 -20.16
C VAL A 235 15.46 -5.67 -20.42
N VAL A 236 15.05 -6.70 -19.66
CA VAL A 236 13.71 -7.29 -19.78
C VAL A 236 12.63 -6.31 -19.33
N ALA A 237 12.83 -5.62 -18.21
CA ALA A 237 11.92 -4.59 -17.72
C ALA A 237 11.76 -3.44 -18.74
N PHE A 238 12.85 -3.05 -19.39
CA PHE A 238 12.85 -2.02 -20.44
C PHE A 238 12.05 -2.48 -21.68
N LEU A 239 12.26 -3.72 -22.14
CA LEU A 239 11.49 -4.29 -23.26
C LEU A 239 10.00 -4.40 -22.91
N LEU A 240 9.65 -4.80 -21.68
CA LEU A 240 8.27 -4.86 -21.20
C LEU A 240 7.63 -3.47 -21.18
N LEU A 241 8.34 -2.45 -20.69
CA LEU A 241 7.86 -1.06 -20.71
C LEU A 241 7.56 -0.62 -22.15
N PHE A 242 8.49 -0.89 -23.08
CA PHE A 242 8.33 -0.53 -24.49
C PHE A 242 7.11 -1.24 -25.09
N PHE A 243 6.99 -2.55 -24.87
CA PHE A 243 5.86 -3.33 -25.36
C PHE A 243 4.50 -2.83 -24.82
N VAL A 244 4.42 -2.58 -23.50
CA VAL A 244 3.19 -2.05 -22.87
C VAL A 244 2.87 -0.64 -23.37
N GLY A 245 3.88 0.22 -23.51
CA GLY A 245 3.74 1.58 -24.03
C GLY A 245 3.21 1.59 -25.46
N VAL A 246 3.86 0.84 -26.37
CA VAL A 246 3.45 0.73 -27.78
C VAL A 246 2.03 0.17 -27.91
N ARG A 247 1.71 -0.91 -27.19
CA ARG A 247 0.37 -1.50 -27.19
C ARG A 247 -0.71 -0.48 -26.77
N LYS A 248 -0.44 0.31 -25.73
CA LYS A 248 -1.39 1.36 -25.27
C LYS A 248 -1.50 2.51 -26.27
N ILE A 249 -0.40 2.93 -26.92
CA ILE A 249 -0.40 3.93 -27.97
C ILE A 249 -1.24 3.45 -29.16
N ILE A 250 -1.01 2.23 -29.65
CA ILE A 250 -1.80 1.65 -30.76
C ILE A 250 -3.28 1.61 -30.39
N LYS A 251 -3.61 1.16 -29.17
CA LYS A 251 -5.01 1.18 -28.70
C LYS A 251 -5.59 2.59 -28.71
N GLY A 252 -4.86 3.58 -28.25
CA GLY A 252 -5.29 4.98 -28.27
C GLY A 252 -5.53 5.50 -29.70
N ILE A 253 -4.67 5.15 -30.64
CA ILE A 253 -4.82 5.51 -32.05
C ILE A 253 -6.09 4.89 -32.66
N ILE A 254 -6.30 3.57 -32.42
CA ILE A 254 -7.48 2.85 -32.92
C ILE A 254 -8.79 3.43 -32.36
N LEU A 255 -8.79 3.83 -31.09
CA LEU A 255 -9.96 4.40 -30.42
C LEU A 255 -10.13 5.90 -30.63
N GLY A 256 -9.21 6.57 -31.35
CA GLY A 256 -9.20 8.04 -31.50
C GLY A 256 -8.92 8.79 -30.18
N ASP A 257 -8.41 8.09 -29.15
CA ASP A 257 -8.11 8.66 -27.83
C ASP A 257 -6.74 9.36 -27.82
N LYS A 258 -6.75 10.61 -28.27
CA LYS A 258 -5.55 11.47 -28.30
C LYS A 258 -4.96 11.72 -26.90
N VAL A 259 -5.80 11.68 -25.85
CA VAL A 259 -5.36 11.89 -24.45
C VAL A 259 -4.51 10.70 -24.00
N LEU A 260 -4.97 9.48 -24.24
CA LEU A 260 -4.22 8.27 -23.95
C LEU A 260 -2.87 8.24 -24.67
N VAL A 261 -2.85 8.51 -25.97
CA VAL A 261 -1.60 8.56 -26.78
C VAL A 261 -0.60 9.57 -26.21
N ASN A 262 -1.07 10.82 -25.97
CA ASN A 262 -0.21 11.88 -25.45
C ASN A 262 0.34 11.55 -24.06
N ASN A 263 -0.50 11.00 -23.18
CA ASN A 263 -0.08 10.61 -21.84
C ASN A 263 0.98 9.50 -21.86
N MET A 264 0.84 8.51 -22.76
CA MET A 264 1.84 7.46 -22.94
C MET A 264 3.17 8.00 -23.42
N LEU A 265 3.16 8.84 -24.47
CA LEU A 265 4.39 9.44 -25.02
C LEU A 265 5.11 10.29 -23.98
N ARG A 266 4.40 11.18 -23.29
CA ARG A 266 4.98 12.02 -22.23
C ARG A 266 5.56 11.18 -21.08
N ALA A 267 4.83 10.13 -20.67
CA ALA A 267 5.31 9.25 -19.59
C ALA A 267 6.58 8.51 -20.00
N ILE A 268 6.65 7.96 -21.20
CA ILE A 268 7.86 7.28 -21.72
C ILE A 268 9.04 8.23 -21.76
N VAL A 269 8.87 9.44 -22.34
CA VAL A 269 9.95 10.43 -22.41
C VAL A 269 10.44 10.81 -21.01
N ALA A 270 9.52 11.10 -20.08
CA ALA A 270 9.86 11.48 -18.70
C ALA A 270 10.58 10.35 -17.93
N ILE A 271 10.29 9.10 -18.25
CA ILE A 271 10.97 7.94 -17.62
C ILE A 271 12.36 7.76 -18.23
N LEU A 272 12.49 7.90 -19.55
CA LEU A 272 13.78 7.76 -20.24
C LEU A 272 14.76 8.87 -19.85
N SER A 273 14.28 10.07 -19.53
CA SER A 273 15.12 11.16 -19.01
C SER A 273 15.61 10.95 -17.57
N ASP A 274 15.09 9.95 -16.85
CA ASP A 274 15.39 9.69 -15.44
C ASP A 274 15.92 8.26 -15.20
N VAL A 275 16.51 7.66 -16.24
CA VAL A 275 17.00 6.26 -16.19
C VAL A 275 18.05 6.04 -15.10
N ASP A 276 18.93 7.01 -14.85
CA ASP A 276 19.97 6.90 -13.82
C ASP A 276 19.35 6.77 -12.44
N SER A 277 18.32 7.56 -12.13
CA SER A 277 17.55 7.42 -10.89
C SER A 277 16.90 6.04 -10.80
N VAL A 278 16.29 5.55 -11.88
CA VAL A 278 15.70 4.21 -11.92
C VAL A 278 16.75 3.13 -11.58
N LEU A 279 17.92 3.20 -12.18
CA LEU A 279 19.00 2.24 -11.91
C LEU A 279 19.48 2.30 -10.46
N GLN A 280 19.60 3.51 -9.91
CA GLN A 280 19.95 3.72 -8.50
C GLN A 280 18.89 3.11 -7.57
N TYR A 281 17.60 3.40 -7.79
CA TYR A 281 16.54 2.84 -6.97
C TYR A 281 16.41 1.32 -7.10
N ARG A 282 16.62 0.75 -8.28
CA ARG A 282 16.71 -0.71 -8.46
C ARG A 282 17.83 -1.35 -7.65
N LYS A 283 18.99 -0.67 -7.55
CA LYS A 283 20.10 -1.12 -6.71
C LYS A 283 19.74 -1.08 -5.23
N ILE A 284 19.16 0.02 -4.76
CA ILE A 284 18.70 0.17 -3.36
C ILE A 284 17.63 -0.87 -3.02
N SER A 285 16.63 -1.07 -3.89
CA SER A 285 15.53 -2.03 -3.68
C SER A 285 16.01 -3.48 -3.47
N ARG A 286 17.21 -3.85 -3.92
CA ARG A 286 17.79 -5.17 -3.69
C ARG A 286 18.45 -5.31 -2.34
N SER A 287 18.79 -4.23 -1.67
CA SER A 287 19.45 -4.27 -0.35
C SER A 287 18.48 -4.70 0.75
N ILE A 288 19.03 -5.17 1.84
CA ILE A 288 18.29 -5.48 3.06
C ILE A 288 17.93 -4.17 3.76
N GLY A 289 16.68 -4.07 4.23
CA GLY A 289 16.20 -2.88 4.95
C GLY A 289 16.15 -1.62 4.08
N ALA A 290 15.97 -1.78 2.75
CA ALA A 290 15.89 -0.65 1.83
C ALA A 290 14.86 0.39 2.29
N TYR A 291 15.21 1.68 2.19
CA TYR A 291 14.34 2.83 2.48
C TYR A 291 13.96 3.05 3.98
N LEU A 292 14.57 2.31 4.91
CA LEU A 292 14.44 2.52 6.35
C LEU A 292 15.79 2.83 6.99
#